data_3c0b0da9acee7428734f0961c91afe46
#
_entry.id   3c0b0da9acee7428734f0961c91afe46
#
_cell.length_a   1.000
_cell.length_b   1.000
_cell.length_c   1.000
_cell.angle_alpha   90.00
_cell.angle_beta   90.00
_cell.angle_gamma   90.00
#
_symmetry.space_group_name_H-M   'P 1'
#
loop_
_entity.id
_entity.type
_entity.pdbx_description
1 polymer ?
#
loop_
_entity_poly.entity_id
_entity_poly.type
_entity_poly.pdbx_seq_one_letter_code
_entity_poly.pdbx_strand_id
1 'polypeptide(L)'
;LIIASTMLLGACSATRPDVNADDRYAAFDAMLVREPGHIGALHHAARMAAAAGDGDRAMRYLDALATAGFDDALEPTDFLSLSGRHDYRALAARLDVAAPMVGQAMLHAETHCLDVLPEGAAYDAKRGRFLMSSGRRRTVVAVDADGRCSELVPSANGGLLSVLGMDVDAATDTLWVASAAAPFMRDAESVEAGATSISRIDLATGRVVATYAKTGPGLFNDLDLLADGRIAVTDSVAGTIYLLDPGAHSPKLLPLLPDASFEGPNGIVALAEGLLLVADFNGLWLVDPALGAPSKRRVATPGDRYLGGIDGLHG
;
A
#
# COMPACT_ATOMS: atom_id res chain seq x y z
N LEU A 1 6.00 4.15 -7.79
CA LEU A 1 5.03 3.67 -8.81
C LEU A 1 3.65 3.66 -8.17
N ILE A 2 2.89 4.73 -8.40
CA ILE A 2 1.59 5.01 -7.77
C ILE A 2 0.51 4.15 -8.46
N ILE A 3 0.38 2.89 -8.11
CA ILE A 3 -0.69 2.01 -8.61
C ILE A 3 -1.79 1.77 -7.56
N ALA A 4 -1.50 1.94 -6.27
CA ALA A 4 -2.46 1.70 -5.19
C ALA A 4 -3.63 2.70 -5.14
N SER A 5 -3.47 3.92 -5.65
CA SER A 5 -4.52 4.95 -5.62
C SER A 5 -5.67 4.76 -6.61
N THR A 6 -5.53 3.89 -7.61
CA THR A 6 -6.55 3.73 -8.65
C THR A 6 -7.56 2.61 -8.35
N MET A 7 -7.33 1.79 -7.35
CA MET A 7 -8.14 0.58 -7.10
C MET A 7 -9.45 0.78 -6.35
N LEU A 8 -9.63 1.86 -5.63
CA LEU A 8 -10.86 2.11 -4.86
C LEU A 8 -12.09 2.52 -5.69
N LEU A 9 -11.94 2.75 -7.00
CA LEU A 9 -13.03 3.23 -7.86
C LEU A 9 -13.36 2.35 -9.08
N GLY A 10 -12.79 1.14 -9.20
CA GLY A 10 -12.88 0.30 -10.41
C GLY A 10 -13.93 -0.81 -10.45
N ALA A 11 -14.73 -1.05 -9.44
CA ALA A 11 -15.67 -2.17 -9.41
C ALA A 11 -17.13 -1.69 -9.36
N CYS A 12 -17.64 -1.13 -10.46
CA CYS A 12 -19.06 -1.14 -10.79
C CYS A 12 -19.25 -0.76 -12.27
N SER A 13 -19.22 -1.76 -13.14
CA SER A 13 -19.81 -1.66 -14.48
C SER A 13 -21.31 -2.00 -14.38
N ALA A 14 -22.07 -1.15 -13.69
CA ALA A 14 -23.50 -1.02 -13.84
C ALA A 14 -23.74 0.37 -14.42
N THR A 15 -24.61 0.49 -15.40
CA THR A 15 -25.07 1.75 -16.02
C THR A 15 -25.11 2.86 -14.98
N ARG A 16 -24.14 3.79 -15.04
CA ARG A 16 -24.08 4.94 -14.13
C ARG A 16 -25.35 5.77 -14.35
N PRO A 17 -26.17 6.01 -13.30
CA PRO A 17 -27.09 7.12 -13.36
C PRO A 17 -26.28 8.39 -13.61
N ASP A 18 -26.83 9.36 -14.34
CA ASP A 18 -26.26 10.70 -14.48
C ASP A 18 -26.07 11.30 -13.07
N VAL A 19 -24.89 11.08 -12.50
CA VAL A 19 -24.50 11.71 -11.24
C VAL A 19 -24.29 13.18 -11.58
N ASN A 20 -25.07 14.05 -10.95
CA ASN A 20 -24.92 15.49 -11.07
C ASN A 20 -23.45 15.87 -10.90
N ALA A 21 -22.95 16.80 -11.71
CA ALA A 21 -21.52 17.16 -11.72
C ALA A 21 -20.99 17.52 -10.31
N ASP A 22 -21.84 18.03 -9.42
CA ASP A 22 -21.50 18.36 -8.04
C ASP A 22 -21.41 17.13 -7.11
N ASP A 23 -22.18 16.06 -7.38
CA ASP A 23 -22.13 14.83 -6.58
C ASP A 23 -20.80 14.04 -6.71
N ARG A 24 -20.07 14.27 -7.80
CA ARG A 24 -18.75 13.61 -8.01
C ARG A 24 -17.72 13.96 -6.96
N TYR A 25 -17.80 15.17 -6.40
CA TYR A 25 -16.84 15.68 -5.43
C TYR A 25 -17.32 15.52 -3.99
N ALA A 26 -18.61 15.20 -3.80
CA ALA A 26 -19.24 15.16 -2.47
C ALA A 26 -18.48 14.28 -1.46
N ALA A 27 -17.95 13.14 -1.91
CA ALA A 27 -17.16 12.26 -1.04
C ALA A 27 -15.84 12.90 -0.60
N PHE A 28 -15.13 13.56 -1.53
CA PHE A 28 -13.89 14.27 -1.22
C PHE A 28 -14.16 15.52 -0.37
N ASP A 29 -15.20 16.29 -0.70
CA ASP A 29 -15.57 17.46 0.07
C ASP A 29 -15.99 17.09 1.50
N ALA A 30 -16.72 15.99 1.71
CA ALA A 30 -17.05 15.48 3.03
C ALA A 30 -15.80 15.02 3.81
N MET A 31 -14.81 14.44 3.15
CA MET A 31 -13.52 14.09 3.73
C MET A 31 -12.73 15.34 4.11
N LEU A 32 -12.66 16.33 3.23
CA LEU A 32 -11.95 17.59 3.44
C LEU A 32 -12.60 18.48 4.51
N VAL A 33 -13.90 18.34 4.77
CA VAL A 33 -14.55 18.98 5.93
C VAL A 33 -14.01 18.43 7.25
N ARG A 34 -13.75 17.12 7.30
CA ARG A 34 -13.18 16.47 8.50
C ARG A 34 -11.69 16.69 8.63
N GLU A 35 -10.98 16.67 7.51
CA GLU A 35 -9.54 16.79 7.42
C GLU A 35 -9.14 17.68 6.22
N PRO A 36 -9.10 19.01 6.41
CA PRO A 36 -8.85 19.97 5.32
C PRO A 36 -7.51 19.79 4.60
N GLY A 37 -6.52 19.20 5.28
CA GLY A 37 -5.18 18.94 4.76
C GLY A 37 -5.01 17.52 4.19
N HIS A 38 -6.08 16.77 3.95
CA HIS A 38 -5.99 15.41 3.44
C HIS A 38 -5.45 15.37 2.01
N ILE A 39 -4.16 15.12 1.85
CA ILE A 39 -3.41 15.22 0.58
C ILE A 39 -4.01 14.32 -0.49
N GLY A 40 -4.30 13.04 -0.17
CA GLY A 40 -4.87 12.10 -1.13
C GLY A 40 -6.22 12.59 -1.70
N ALA A 41 -7.10 13.09 -0.83
CA ALA A 41 -8.39 13.64 -1.25
C ALA A 41 -8.22 14.90 -2.12
N LEU A 42 -7.34 15.82 -1.71
CA LEU A 42 -7.04 17.04 -2.47
C LEU A 42 -6.46 16.71 -3.85
N HIS A 43 -5.49 15.80 -3.92
CA HIS A 43 -4.85 15.40 -5.17
C HIS A 43 -5.84 14.70 -6.11
N HIS A 44 -6.63 13.75 -5.62
CA HIS A 44 -7.64 13.07 -6.42
C HIS A 44 -8.75 14.01 -6.91
N ALA A 45 -9.26 14.87 -6.02
CA ALA A 45 -10.27 15.86 -6.41
C ALA A 45 -9.74 16.83 -7.47
N ALA A 46 -8.47 17.26 -7.36
CA ALA A 46 -7.80 18.10 -8.35
C ALA A 46 -7.72 17.41 -9.72
N ARG A 47 -7.28 16.14 -9.75
CA ARG A 47 -7.21 15.34 -10.99
C ARG A 47 -8.58 15.17 -11.64
N MET A 48 -9.59 14.83 -10.84
CA MET A 48 -10.96 14.68 -11.34
C MET A 48 -11.50 15.99 -11.93
N ALA A 49 -11.25 17.12 -11.27
CA ALA A 49 -11.67 18.43 -11.75
C ALA A 49 -10.93 18.82 -13.04
N ALA A 50 -9.63 18.57 -13.12
CA ALA A 50 -8.84 18.79 -14.33
C ALA A 50 -9.34 17.93 -15.51
N ALA A 51 -9.60 16.64 -15.27
CA ALA A 51 -10.14 15.74 -16.28
C ALA A 51 -11.56 16.12 -16.74
N ALA A 52 -12.36 16.73 -15.85
CA ALA A 52 -13.70 17.24 -16.19
C ALA A 52 -13.66 18.62 -16.89
N GLY A 53 -12.50 19.25 -17.03
CA GLY A 53 -12.36 20.59 -17.59
C GLY A 53 -12.71 21.73 -16.65
N ASP A 54 -12.98 21.44 -15.35
CA ASP A 54 -13.22 22.44 -14.31
C ASP A 54 -11.89 22.94 -13.74
N GLY A 55 -11.22 23.77 -14.54
CA GLY A 55 -9.88 24.26 -14.20
C GLY A 55 -9.83 25.12 -12.94
N ASP A 56 -10.89 25.84 -12.62
CA ASP A 56 -10.91 26.69 -11.41
C ASP A 56 -11.09 25.84 -10.15
N ARG A 57 -11.88 24.80 -10.20
CA ARG A 57 -12.03 23.84 -9.09
C ARG A 57 -10.72 23.05 -8.90
N ALA A 58 -10.11 22.60 -10.01
CA ALA A 58 -8.82 21.91 -9.96
C ALA A 58 -7.75 22.77 -9.27
N MET A 59 -7.64 24.05 -9.62
CA MET A 59 -6.69 24.97 -9.00
C MET A 59 -6.98 25.20 -7.52
N ARG A 60 -8.24 25.29 -7.09
CA ARG A 60 -8.55 25.39 -5.65
C ARG A 60 -8.04 24.20 -4.85
N TYR A 61 -8.23 22.97 -5.37
CA TYR A 61 -7.70 21.78 -4.71
C TYR A 61 -6.18 21.72 -4.74
N LEU A 62 -5.53 22.15 -5.84
CA LEU A 62 -4.07 22.19 -5.95
C LEU A 62 -3.45 23.24 -5.03
N ASP A 63 -4.07 24.41 -4.86
CA ASP A 63 -3.59 25.42 -3.91
C ASP A 63 -3.74 24.94 -2.46
N ALA A 64 -4.84 24.26 -2.14
CA ALA A 64 -5.04 23.62 -0.84
C ALA A 64 -4.02 22.49 -0.61
N LEU A 65 -3.73 21.68 -1.63
CA LEU A 65 -2.72 20.62 -1.63
C LEU A 65 -1.33 21.18 -1.28
N ALA A 66 -0.92 22.24 -1.97
CA ALA A 66 0.36 22.90 -1.68
C ALA A 66 0.39 23.54 -0.28
N THR A 67 -0.75 24.06 0.19
CA THR A 67 -0.88 24.61 1.54
C THR A 67 -0.82 23.53 2.62
N ALA A 68 -1.30 22.33 2.32
CA ALA A 68 -1.24 21.16 3.19
C ALA A 68 0.18 20.56 3.30
N GLY A 69 1.15 21.11 2.55
CA GLY A 69 2.56 20.69 2.63
C GLY A 69 2.96 19.63 1.61
N PHE A 70 2.17 19.44 0.56
CA PHE A 70 2.59 18.62 -0.58
C PHE A 70 3.80 19.27 -1.26
N ASP A 71 4.90 18.55 -1.36
CA ASP A 71 6.21 19.02 -1.83
C ASP A 71 6.83 18.12 -2.91
N ASP A 72 5.98 17.42 -3.66
CA ASP A 72 6.39 16.60 -4.79
C ASP A 72 5.92 17.19 -6.13
N ALA A 73 6.53 16.75 -7.22
CA ALA A 73 6.15 17.18 -8.56
C ALA A 73 4.75 16.64 -8.93
N LEU A 74 3.95 17.50 -9.57
CA LEU A 74 2.69 17.08 -10.16
C LEU A 74 2.95 16.30 -11.45
N GLU A 75 2.30 15.14 -11.62
CA GLU A 75 2.38 14.38 -12.87
C GLU A 75 1.73 15.17 -14.01
N PRO A 76 2.49 15.62 -15.04
CA PRO A 76 1.97 16.53 -16.08
C PRO A 76 0.79 15.94 -16.85
N THR A 77 0.74 14.61 -17.02
CA THR A 77 -0.33 13.93 -17.77
C THR A 77 -1.68 14.00 -17.07
N ASP A 78 -1.69 14.14 -15.74
CA ASP A 78 -2.91 14.27 -14.96
C ASP A 78 -3.58 15.66 -15.09
N PHE A 79 -2.79 16.66 -15.47
CA PHE A 79 -3.20 18.08 -15.51
C PHE A 79 -3.03 18.74 -16.88
N LEU A 80 -3.08 17.97 -17.97
CA LEU A 80 -2.92 18.49 -19.33
C LEU A 80 -3.89 19.63 -19.66
N SER A 81 -5.13 19.58 -19.16
CA SER A 81 -6.14 20.63 -19.34
C SER A 81 -5.75 21.97 -18.70
N LEU A 82 -4.83 21.95 -17.72
CA LEU A 82 -4.34 23.14 -17.02
C LEU A 82 -3.03 23.69 -17.60
N SER A 83 -2.38 22.98 -18.51
CA SER A 83 -1.03 23.31 -19.01
C SER A 83 -0.91 24.73 -19.61
N GLY A 84 -2.01 25.25 -20.16
CA GLY A 84 -2.11 26.63 -20.67
C GLY A 84 -2.27 27.70 -19.60
N ARG A 85 -2.62 27.37 -18.36
CA ARG A 85 -2.88 28.34 -17.28
C ARG A 85 -1.59 28.83 -16.66
N HIS A 86 -1.50 30.14 -16.44
CA HIS A 86 -0.32 30.75 -15.80
C HIS A 86 -0.20 30.35 -14.31
N ASP A 87 -1.34 30.35 -13.58
CA ASP A 87 -1.39 29.98 -12.16
C ASP A 87 -0.98 28.51 -11.93
N TYR A 88 -1.43 27.59 -12.78
CA TYR A 88 -1.00 26.19 -12.74
C TYR A 88 0.51 26.06 -12.96
N ARG A 89 1.07 26.71 -14.00
CA ARG A 89 2.52 26.63 -14.28
C ARG A 89 3.34 27.18 -13.12
N ALA A 90 2.90 28.28 -12.51
CA ALA A 90 3.57 28.87 -11.36
C ALA A 90 3.55 27.94 -10.14
N LEU A 91 2.41 27.28 -9.90
CA LEU A 91 2.27 26.29 -8.82
C LEU A 91 3.14 25.05 -9.08
N ALA A 92 3.03 24.47 -10.27
CA ALA A 92 3.81 23.28 -10.66
C ALA A 92 5.31 23.54 -10.57
N ALA A 93 5.80 24.69 -11.07
CA ALA A 93 7.21 25.05 -10.94
C ALA A 93 7.67 25.23 -9.49
N ARG A 94 6.79 25.68 -8.59
CA ARG A 94 7.09 25.78 -7.15
C ARG A 94 7.19 24.40 -6.49
N LEU A 95 6.33 23.45 -6.87
CA LEU A 95 6.33 22.09 -6.36
C LEU A 95 7.46 21.25 -6.99
N ASP A 96 7.83 21.53 -8.25
CA ASP A 96 8.93 20.85 -8.96
C ASP A 96 10.33 21.21 -8.40
N VAL A 97 10.43 22.26 -7.60
CA VAL A 97 11.63 22.54 -6.79
C VAL A 97 11.69 21.54 -5.63
N ALA A 98 11.49 20.28 -5.96
CA ALA A 98 11.39 19.15 -5.08
C ALA A 98 12.46 19.14 -4.01
N ALA A 99 12.12 18.62 -2.85
CA ALA A 99 13.07 18.32 -1.80
C ALA A 99 14.29 17.59 -2.42
N PRO A 100 15.51 18.05 -2.14
CA PRO A 100 16.69 17.40 -2.70
C PRO A 100 16.65 15.91 -2.34
N MET A 101 16.98 15.05 -3.31
CA MET A 101 17.12 13.62 -3.03
C MET A 101 18.05 13.42 -1.84
N VAL A 102 17.53 12.87 -0.76
CA VAL A 102 18.30 12.59 0.45
C VAL A 102 18.72 11.13 0.40
N GLY A 103 20.04 10.89 0.48
CA GLY A 103 20.62 9.56 0.46
C GLY A 103 21.28 9.20 -0.86
N GLN A 104 21.93 8.05 -0.86
CA GLN A 104 22.54 7.45 -2.04
C GLN A 104 22.06 6.01 -2.14
N ALA A 105 21.55 5.62 -3.30
CA ALA A 105 21.24 4.25 -3.62
C ALA A 105 22.26 3.72 -4.63
N MET A 106 22.71 2.50 -4.43
CA MET A 106 23.54 1.79 -5.41
C MET A 106 22.69 0.72 -6.09
N LEU A 107 22.76 0.64 -7.41
CA LEU A 107 22.17 -0.46 -8.14
C LEU A 107 22.85 -1.77 -7.71
N HIS A 108 22.07 -2.68 -7.11
CA HIS A 108 22.58 -3.98 -6.68
C HIS A 108 22.52 -5.02 -7.81
N ALA A 109 21.38 -5.10 -8.49
CA ALA A 109 21.17 -5.98 -9.63
C ALA A 109 20.05 -5.45 -10.52
N GLU A 110 20.15 -5.72 -11.82
CA GLU A 110 19.04 -5.57 -12.75
C GLU A 110 18.37 -6.93 -12.96
N THR A 111 17.06 -6.95 -13.02
CA THR A 111 16.30 -8.17 -13.26
C THR A 111 15.33 -8.00 -14.42
N HIS A 112 15.17 -9.06 -15.19
CA HIS A 112 14.26 -9.13 -16.34
C HIS A 112 13.08 -10.07 -16.09
N CYS A 113 12.60 -10.14 -14.84
CA CYS A 113 11.38 -10.88 -14.50
C CYS A 113 10.18 -10.26 -15.24
N LEU A 114 9.61 -11.03 -16.16
CA LEU A 114 8.49 -10.55 -16.97
C LEU A 114 7.15 -10.81 -16.29
N ASP A 115 6.20 -9.89 -16.49
CA ASP A 115 4.78 -10.05 -16.10
C ASP A 115 4.59 -10.33 -14.59
N VAL A 116 5.41 -9.72 -13.73
CA VAL A 116 5.33 -9.93 -12.26
C VAL A 116 4.46 -8.90 -11.55
N LEU A 117 4.52 -7.63 -11.93
CA LEU A 117 3.92 -6.51 -11.19
C LEU A 117 4.33 -6.58 -9.71
N PRO A 118 5.59 -6.23 -9.39
CA PRO A 118 6.11 -6.31 -8.03
C PRO A 118 5.50 -5.23 -7.14
N GLU A 119 5.13 -5.60 -5.92
CA GLU A 119 4.61 -4.70 -4.89
C GLU A 119 5.46 -4.75 -3.62
N GLY A 120 6.08 -5.89 -3.32
CA GLY A 120 6.94 -6.08 -2.16
C GLY A 120 8.21 -6.85 -2.50
N ALA A 121 9.22 -6.67 -1.65
CA ALA A 121 10.49 -7.38 -1.72
C ALA A 121 10.95 -7.81 -0.33
N ALA A 122 11.62 -8.96 -0.25
CA ALA A 122 12.27 -9.46 0.96
C ALA A 122 13.61 -10.09 0.60
N TYR A 123 14.50 -10.26 1.58
CA TYR A 123 15.82 -10.84 1.35
C TYR A 123 15.99 -12.17 2.09
N ASP A 124 16.20 -13.25 1.34
CA ASP A 124 16.55 -14.58 1.86
C ASP A 124 18.07 -14.63 2.05
N ALA A 125 18.53 -14.16 3.22
CA ALA A 125 19.95 -14.09 3.55
C ALA A 125 20.63 -15.46 3.58
N LYS A 126 19.90 -16.53 3.92
CA LYS A 126 20.42 -17.89 3.96
C LYS A 126 20.81 -18.40 2.57
N ARG A 127 20.09 -17.93 1.53
CA ARG A 127 20.34 -18.34 0.15
C ARG A 127 20.93 -17.23 -0.71
N GLY A 128 21.16 -16.03 -0.15
CA GLY A 128 21.76 -14.89 -0.82
C GLY A 128 20.94 -14.42 -2.04
N ARG A 129 19.61 -14.36 -1.91
CA ARG A 129 18.70 -14.00 -3.01
C ARG A 129 17.61 -13.04 -2.56
N PHE A 130 17.16 -12.21 -3.47
CA PHE A 130 15.95 -11.42 -3.26
C PHE A 130 14.70 -12.24 -3.58
N LEU A 131 13.64 -11.97 -2.85
CA LEU A 131 12.30 -12.47 -3.11
C LEU A 131 11.47 -11.27 -3.53
N MET A 132 10.74 -11.42 -4.63
CA MET A 132 9.91 -10.38 -5.21
C MET A 132 8.48 -10.87 -5.30
N SER A 133 7.53 -10.09 -4.80
CA SER A 133 6.12 -10.41 -4.92
C SER A 133 5.65 -10.32 -6.37
N SER A 134 4.61 -11.07 -6.70
CA SER A 134 3.94 -10.91 -7.97
C SER A 134 2.44 -10.77 -7.78
N GLY A 135 1.97 -9.52 -7.84
CA GLY A 135 0.57 -9.21 -7.82
C GLY A 135 -0.17 -9.86 -9.00
N ARG A 136 0.43 -9.82 -10.19
CA ARG A 136 -0.21 -10.36 -11.40
C ARG A 136 -0.19 -11.89 -11.47
N ARG A 137 0.93 -12.53 -11.17
CA ARG A 137 1.12 -13.98 -11.37
C ARG A 137 0.69 -14.83 -10.18
N ARG A 138 0.30 -14.21 -9.06
CA ARG A 138 -0.12 -14.92 -7.85
C ARG A 138 0.98 -15.84 -7.32
N THR A 139 2.21 -15.33 -7.28
CA THR A 139 3.41 -16.10 -6.93
C THR A 139 4.45 -15.23 -6.23
N VAL A 140 5.47 -15.83 -5.67
CA VAL A 140 6.71 -15.19 -5.27
C VAL A 140 7.82 -15.64 -6.22
N VAL A 141 8.61 -14.68 -6.68
CA VAL A 141 9.74 -14.90 -7.56
C VAL A 141 11.03 -14.72 -6.78
N ALA A 142 11.93 -15.69 -6.85
CA ALA A 142 13.29 -15.55 -6.35
C ALA A 142 14.18 -14.98 -7.46
N VAL A 143 14.99 -13.98 -7.08
CA VAL A 143 15.97 -13.30 -7.95
C VAL A 143 17.36 -13.57 -7.40
N ASP A 144 18.20 -14.22 -8.16
CA ASP A 144 19.58 -14.52 -7.77
C ASP A 144 20.52 -13.32 -7.96
N ALA A 145 21.77 -13.46 -7.55
CA ALA A 145 22.79 -12.42 -7.67
C ALA A 145 23.09 -11.99 -9.12
N ASP A 146 22.78 -12.84 -10.10
CA ASP A 146 22.93 -12.52 -11.52
C ASP A 146 21.64 -11.89 -12.12
N GLY A 147 20.62 -11.60 -11.29
CA GLY A 147 19.34 -11.06 -11.73
C GLY A 147 18.41 -12.09 -12.41
N ARG A 148 18.73 -13.38 -12.34
CA ARG A 148 17.88 -14.41 -12.91
C ARG A 148 16.70 -14.70 -12.03
N CYS A 149 15.55 -14.87 -12.65
CA CYS A 149 14.28 -15.07 -11.98
C CYS A 149 13.86 -16.53 -12.01
N SER A 150 13.40 -17.04 -10.88
CA SER A 150 12.78 -18.34 -10.75
C SER A 150 11.53 -18.27 -9.86
N GLU A 151 10.50 -19.04 -10.16
CA GLU A 151 9.33 -19.11 -9.25
C GLU A 151 9.71 -19.86 -7.98
N LEU A 152 9.56 -19.18 -6.83
CA LEU A 152 9.68 -19.82 -5.53
C LEU A 152 8.42 -20.65 -5.23
N VAL A 153 7.25 -20.04 -5.42
CA VAL A 153 5.96 -20.69 -5.23
C VAL A 153 5.34 -20.88 -6.61
N PRO A 154 5.16 -22.12 -7.08
CA PRO A 154 4.54 -22.37 -8.39
C PRO A 154 3.13 -21.78 -8.44
N SER A 155 2.87 -20.91 -9.40
CA SER A 155 1.59 -20.21 -9.56
C SER A 155 0.39 -21.17 -9.71
N ALA A 156 0.60 -22.34 -10.29
CA ALA A 156 -0.45 -23.36 -10.49
C ALA A 156 -0.89 -24.07 -9.20
N ASN A 157 -0.07 -24.09 -8.15
CA ASN A 157 -0.30 -24.92 -6.96
C ASN A 157 -0.29 -24.14 -5.64
N GLY A 158 0.01 -22.83 -5.66
CA GLY A 158 0.27 -22.05 -4.44
C GLY A 158 -0.98 -21.59 -3.72
N GLY A 159 -2.14 -21.49 -4.37
CA GLY A 159 -3.36 -20.97 -3.77
C GLY A 159 -3.27 -19.49 -3.36
N LEU A 160 -2.20 -18.78 -3.76
CA LEU A 160 -2.00 -17.37 -3.44
C LEU A 160 -2.94 -16.50 -4.29
N LEU A 161 -3.29 -15.34 -3.75
CA LEU A 161 -3.90 -14.22 -4.45
C LEU A 161 -2.80 -13.30 -5.04
N SER A 162 -3.12 -12.07 -5.41
CA SER A 162 -2.08 -11.06 -5.66
C SER A 162 -1.20 -10.94 -4.45
N VAL A 163 0.07 -11.31 -4.56
CA VAL A 163 1.04 -11.17 -3.47
C VAL A 163 1.49 -9.72 -3.40
N LEU A 164 1.31 -9.10 -2.25
CA LEU A 164 1.64 -7.71 -1.97
C LEU A 164 2.85 -7.65 -1.03
N GLY A 165 2.66 -7.39 0.25
CA GLY A 165 3.73 -7.37 1.24
C GLY A 165 4.26 -8.76 1.60
N MET A 166 5.51 -8.82 2.03
CA MET A 166 6.13 -10.07 2.47
C MET A 166 7.32 -9.84 3.39
N ASP A 167 7.56 -10.78 4.31
CA ASP A 167 8.72 -10.76 5.18
C ASP A 167 9.28 -12.16 5.46
N VAL A 168 10.60 -12.25 5.71
CA VAL A 168 11.34 -13.49 5.92
C VAL A 168 11.58 -13.73 7.41
N ASP A 169 10.99 -14.79 7.94
CA ASP A 169 11.39 -15.33 9.24
C ASP A 169 12.64 -16.22 9.07
N ALA A 170 13.82 -15.60 9.27
CA ALA A 170 15.10 -16.30 9.17
C ALA A 170 15.26 -17.39 10.22
N ALA A 171 14.62 -17.28 11.38
CA ALA A 171 14.74 -18.26 12.46
C ALA A 171 14.04 -19.58 12.13
N THR A 172 12.92 -19.51 11.42
CA THR A 172 12.12 -20.70 11.04
C THR A 172 12.29 -21.09 9.57
N ASP A 173 13.12 -20.36 8.79
CA ASP A 173 13.32 -20.55 7.34
C ASP A 173 11.99 -20.49 6.56
N THR A 174 11.15 -19.51 6.92
CA THR A 174 9.84 -19.32 6.29
C THR A 174 9.68 -17.92 5.74
N LEU A 175 8.80 -17.78 4.75
CA LEU A 175 8.34 -16.49 4.22
C LEU A 175 6.88 -16.32 4.58
N TRP A 176 6.53 -15.16 5.09
CA TRP A 176 5.16 -14.72 5.29
C TRP A 176 4.77 -13.77 4.17
N VAL A 177 3.58 -13.95 3.62
CA VAL A 177 3.07 -13.11 2.53
C VAL A 177 1.66 -12.64 2.82
N ALA A 178 1.40 -11.36 2.60
CA ALA A 178 0.07 -10.79 2.50
C ALA A 178 -0.42 -10.90 1.05
N SER A 179 -1.65 -11.32 0.84
CA SER A 179 -2.21 -11.43 -0.49
C SER A 179 -3.69 -11.05 -0.52
N ALA A 180 -4.13 -10.44 -1.61
CA ALA A 180 -5.50 -9.96 -1.78
C ALA A 180 -5.99 -10.18 -3.22
N ALA A 181 -7.31 -10.32 -3.39
CA ALA A 181 -7.95 -10.33 -4.70
C ALA A 181 -7.82 -8.95 -5.35
N ALA A 182 -7.10 -8.87 -6.45
CA ALA A 182 -6.88 -7.64 -7.19
C ALA A 182 -7.31 -7.82 -8.66
N PRO A 183 -7.90 -6.78 -9.29
CA PRO A 183 -8.43 -6.91 -10.66
C PRO A 183 -7.37 -7.16 -11.72
N PHE A 184 -6.10 -6.87 -11.41
CA PHE A 184 -4.96 -7.10 -12.32
C PHE A 184 -4.34 -8.50 -12.20
N MET A 185 -4.72 -9.29 -11.20
CA MET A 185 -4.20 -10.65 -11.07
C MET A 185 -4.75 -11.57 -12.18
N ARG A 186 -4.01 -12.61 -12.50
CA ARG A 186 -4.49 -13.66 -13.40
C ARG A 186 -5.68 -14.38 -12.79
N ASP A 187 -6.68 -14.68 -13.60
CA ASP A 187 -7.90 -15.38 -13.22
C ASP A 187 -8.67 -14.68 -12.06
N ALA A 188 -8.66 -13.32 -12.06
CA ALA A 188 -9.32 -12.51 -11.02
C ALA A 188 -10.80 -12.87 -10.87
N GLU A 189 -11.48 -13.21 -11.97
CA GLU A 189 -12.89 -13.61 -12.00
C GLU A 189 -13.18 -14.94 -11.28
N SER A 190 -12.15 -15.75 -11.03
CA SER A 190 -12.28 -17.02 -10.31
C SER A 190 -12.24 -16.89 -8.79
N VAL A 191 -12.05 -15.68 -8.27
CA VAL A 191 -11.85 -15.40 -6.85
C VAL A 191 -12.92 -14.43 -6.36
N GLU A 192 -13.37 -14.63 -5.12
CA GLU A 192 -14.30 -13.72 -4.47
C GLU A 192 -13.68 -12.33 -4.32
N ALA A 193 -14.42 -11.30 -4.73
CA ALA A 193 -13.97 -9.92 -4.62
C ALA A 193 -13.74 -9.54 -3.13
N GLY A 194 -12.58 -8.96 -2.86
CA GLY A 194 -12.19 -8.59 -1.50
C GLY A 194 -11.64 -9.77 -0.67
N ALA A 195 -11.48 -10.96 -1.25
CA ALA A 195 -10.78 -12.05 -0.56
C ALA A 195 -9.35 -11.63 -0.24
N THR A 196 -8.90 -11.91 0.99
CA THR A 196 -7.54 -11.60 1.43
C THR A 196 -7.05 -12.59 2.49
N SER A 197 -5.74 -12.84 2.52
CA SER A 197 -5.14 -13.81 3.42
C SER A 197 -3.67 -13.54 3.71
N ILE A 198 -3.18 -14.11 4.81
CA ILE A 198 -1.76 -14.29 5.09
C ILE A 198 -1.41 -15.74 4.80
N SER A 199 -0.31 -15.99 4.11
CA SER A 199 0.19 -17.33 3.87
C SER A 199 1.62 -17.49 4.38
N ARG A 200 1.90 -18.69 4.94
CA ARG A 200 3.23 -19.10 5.38
C ARG A 200 3.82 -20.06 4.36
N ILE A 201 5.02 -19.79 3.92
CA ILE A 201 5.72 -20.52 2.85
C ILE A 201 7.04 -21.06 3.41
N ASP A 202 7.32 -22.32 3.21
CA ASP A 202 8.60 -22.95 3.50
C ASP A 202 9.62 -22.51 2.42
N LEU A 203 10.68 -21.82 2.81
CA LEU A 203 11.68 -21.25 1.88
C LEU A 203 12.56 -22.30 1.21
N ALA A 204 12.70 -23.49 1.81
CA ALA A 204 13.51 -24.56 1.22
C ALA A 204 12.78 -25.25 0.06
N THR A 205 11.46 -25.34 0.15
CA THR A 205 10.66 -26.10 -0.82
C THR A 205 9.72 -25.26 -1.67
N GLY A 206 9.48 -24.00 -1.33
CA GLY A 206 8.50 -23.13 -1.96
C GLY A 206 7.04 -23.54 -1.70
N ARG A 207 6.79 -24.43 -0.74
CA ARG A 207 5.43 -24.89 -0.43
C ARG A 207 4.72 -23.94 0.51
N VAL A 208 3.47 -23.61 0.18
CA VAL A 208 2.55 -22.98 1.14
C VAL A 208 2.18 -24.01 2.20
N VAL A 209 2.56 -23.74 3.45
CA VAL A 209 2.35 -24.67 4.60
C VAL A 209 1.15 -24.29 5.47
N ALA A 210 0.71 -23.03 5.40
CA ALA A 210 -0.50 -22.56 6.06
C ALA A 210 -1.05 -21.32 5.35
N THR A 211 -2.38 -21.13 5.41
CA THR A 211 -3.07 -19.93 4.93
C THR A 211 -4.14 -19.54 5.94
N TYR A 212 -4.16 -18.25 6.27
CA TYR A 212 -5.08 -17.64 7.21
C TYR A 212 -5.91 -16.59 6.47
N ALA A 213 -7.11 -16.98 6.05
CA ALA A 213 -8.02 -16.09 5.35
C ALA A 213 -8.82 -15.22 6.32
N LYS A 214 -9.02 -13.95 5.95
CA LYS A 214 -9.92 -13.04 6.65
C LYS A 214 -11.36 -13.38 6.32
N THR A 215 -12.26 -13.29 7.29
CA THR A 215 -13.69 -13.35 7.05
C THR A 215 -14.20 -12.01 6.56
N GLY A 216 -14.91 -11.99 5.44
CA GLY A 216 -15.42 -10.78 4.78
C GLY A 216 -14.35 -10.03 3.97
N PRO A 217 -14.74 -8.97 3.27
CA PRO A 217 -13.87 -8.26 2.36
C PRO A 217 -12.73 -7.54 3.09
N GLY A 218 -11.58 -7.45 2.44
CA GLY A 218 -10.39 -6.75 2.91
C GLY A 218 -9.36 -6.59 1.81
N LEU A 219 -8.26 -5.94 2.16
CA LEU A 219 -7.07 -5.83 1.33
C LEU A 219 -5.86 -5.84 2.26
N PHE A 220 -5.33 -7.04 2.55
CA PHE A 220 -4.06 -7.15 3.25
C PHE A 220 -2.94 -6.68 2.33
N ASN A 221 -2.31 -5.60 2.73
CA ASN A 221 -1.34 -4.89 1.91
C ASN A 221 0.08 -5.24 2.30
N ASP A 222 0.49 -4.89 3.49
CA ASP A 222 1.84 -5.13 3.97
C ASP A 222 1.83 -5.81 5.33
N LEU A 223 2.90 -6.53 5.66
CA LEU A 223 3.02 -7.26 6.92
C LEU A 223 4.46 -7.22 7.44
N ASP A 224 4.58 -7.37 8.76
CA ASP A 224 5.87 -7.57 9.40
C ASP A 224 5.77 -8.51 10.62
N LEU A 225 6.89 -9.10 10.99
CA LEU A 225 7.02 -10.01 12.11
C LEU A 225 7.37 -9.25 13.38
N LEU A 226 6.59 -9.49 14.45
CA LEU A 226 6.92 -8.96 15.77
C LEU A 226 7.96 -9.86 16.45
N ALA A 227 8.74 -9.29 17.36
CA ALA A 227 9.76 -10.02 18.12
C ALA A 227 9.22 -11.19 18.95
N ASP A 228 7.92 -11.21 19.28
CA ASP A 228 7.25 -12.28 19.99
C ASP A 228 6.69 -13.38 19.07
N GLY A 229 6.94 -13.29 17.76
CA GLY A 229 6.53 -14.27 16.75
C GLY A 229 5.12 -14.06 16.18
N ARG A 230 4.40 -13.03 16.62
CA ARG A 230 3.14 -12.63 15.97
C ARG A 230 3.42 -11.93 14.65
N ILE A 231 2.42 -11.91 13.77
CA ILE A 231 2.43 -11.20 12.49
C ILE A 231 1.46 -10.04 12.61
N ALA A 232 1.90 -8.85 12.25
CA ALA A 232 1.03 -7.70 12.04
C ALA A 232 0.80 -7.48 10.54
N VAL A 233 -0.42 -7.22 10.13
CA VAL A 233 -0.77 -6.97 8.72
C VAL A 233 -1.72 -5.79 8.62
N THR A 234 -1.47 -4.90 7.67
CA THR A 234 -2.38 -3.79 7.35
C THR A 234 -3.53 -4.26 6.47
N ASP A 235 -4.74 -3.78 6.76
CA ASP A 235 -5.92 -3.93 5.89
C ASP A 235 -6.34 -2.55 5.38
N SER A 236 -5.98 -2.25 4.14
CA SER A 236 -6.24 -0.93 3.53
C SER A 236 -7.73 -0.64 3.33
N VAL A 237 -8.57 -1.68 3.20
CA VAL A 237 -10.03 -1.53 3.02
C VAL A 237 -10.73 -1.35 4.36
N ALA A 238 -10.40 -2.17 5.36
CA ALA A 238 -10.98 -2.03 6.70
C ALA A 238 -10.40 -0.83 7.46
N GLY A 239 -9.25 -0.29 7.03
CA GLY A 239 -8.58 0.84 7.70
C GLY A 239 -8.06 0.46 9.09
N THR A 240 -7.53 -0.74 9.24
CA THR A 240 -7.02 -1.25 10.52
C THR A 240 -5.82 -2.19 10.34
N ILE A 241 -5.31 -2.69 11.45
CA ILE A 241 -4.25 -3.70 11.51
C ILE A 241 -4.86 -4.98 12.08
N TYR A 242 -4.50 -6.12 11.52
CA TYR A 242 -4.79 -7.43 12.10
C TYR A 242 -3.51 -8.02 12.71
N LEU A 243 -3.67 -8.73 13.81
CA LEU A 243 -2.63 -9.57 14.40
C LEU A 243 -2.98 -11.05 14.18
N LEU A 244 -1.96 -11.84 13.87
CA LEU A 244 -2.00 -13.28 13.83
C LEU A 244 -0.95 -13.82 14.79
N ASP A 245 -1.36 -14.70 15.71
CA ASP A 245 -0.44 -15.53 16.50
C ASP A 245 -0.41 -16.94 15.90
N PRO A 246 0.61 -17.28 15.09
CA PRO A 246 0.71 -18.59 14.45
C PRO A 246 1.05 -19.72 15.44
N GLY A 247 1.54 -19.38 16.64
CA GLY A 247 1.84 -20.33 17.72
C GLY A 247 0.64 -20.68 18.59
N ALA A 248 -0.48 -19.96 18.47
CA ALA A 248 -1.68 -20.24 19.24
C ALA A 248 -2.28 -21.61 18.88
N HIS A 249 -2.97 -22.25 19.85
CA HIS A 249 -3.66 -23.52 19.62
C HIS A 249 -4.70 -23.46 18.48
N SER A 250 -5.31 -22.29 18.28
CA SER A 250 -6.25 -22.02 17.18
C SER A 250 -5.95 -20.62 16.63
N PRO A 251 -5.00 -20.51 15.69
CA PRO A 251 -4.59 -19.22 15.14
C PRO A 251 -5.76 -18.49 14.47
N LYS A 252 -5.93 -17.22 14.78
CA LYS A 252 -6.97 -16.36 14.22
C LYS A 252 -6.42 -14.97 13.93
N LEU A 253 -6.92 -14.37 12.87
CA LEU A 253 -6.73 -12.97 12.58
C LEU A 253 -7.63 -12.13 13.49
N LEU A 254 -7.03 -11.31 14.34
CA LEU A 254 -7.75 -10.45 15.27
C LEU A 254 -7.46 -8.99 14.94
N PRO A 255 -8.49 -8.14 14.81
CA PRO A 255 -8.26 -6.71 14.60
C PRO A 255 -7.57 -6.13 15.85
N LEU A 256 -6.52 -5.34 15.64
CA LEU A 256 -5.78 -4.66 16.70
C LEU A 256 -6.50 -3.40 17.14
N LEU A 257 -7.05 -2.65 16.19
CA LEU A 257 -7.78 -1.41 16.39
C LEU A 257 -9.15 -1.52 15.69
N PRO A 258 -10.14 -0.68 16.04
CA PRO A 258 -11.40 -0.63 15.32
C PRO A 258 -11.20 -0.32 13.82
N ASP A 259 -12.13 -0.76 12.99
CA ASP A 259 -12.17 -0.39 11.58
C ASP A 259 -12.19 1.13 11.40
N ALA A 260 -11.66 1.60 10.28
CA ALA A 260 -11.47 3.02 9.98
C ALA A 260 -10.60 3.78 11.01
N SER A 261 -9.72 3.08 11.72
CA SER A 261 -8.70 3.72 12.56
C SER A 261 -7.60 4.39 11.74
N PHE A 262 -7.36 3.94 10.51
CA PHE A 262 -6.42 4.49 9.53
C PHE A 262 -7.12 4.77 8.21
N GLU A 263 -6.52 5.60 7.41
CA GLU A 263 -7.01 5.93 6.08
C GLU A 263 -6.14 5.23 5.00
N GLY A 264 -6.57 4.02 4.61
CA GLY A 264 -5.84 3.19 3.67
C GLY A 264 -4.43 2.81 4.15
N PRO A 265 -4.28 2.15 5.32
CA PRO A 265 -2.96 1.78 5.82
C PRO A 265 -2.28 0.85 4.82
N ASN A 266 -0.99 1.13 4.57
CA ASN A 266 -0.17 0.41 3.60
C ASN A 266 1.06 -0.15 4.31
N GLY A 267 2.23 0.49 4.20
CA GLY A 267 3.46 -0.01 4.82
C GLY A 267 3.37 -0.19 6.34
N ILE A 268 3.98 -1.24 6.86
CA ILE A 268 4.07 -1.53 8.28
C ILE A 268 5.44 -2.11 8.61
N VAL A 269 6.04 -1.66 9.71
CA VAL A 269 7.29 -2.23 10.22
C VAL A 269 7.29 -2.32 11.74
N ALA A 270 7.75 -3.44 12.27
CA ALA A 270 7.93 -3.67 13.70
C ALA A 270 9.25 -3.06 14.18
N LEU A 271 9.18 -2.20 15.20
CA LEU A 271 10.34 -1.56 15.79
C LEU A 271 10.89 -2.40 16.95
N ALA A 272 12.18 -2.19 17.25
CA ALA A 272 12.89 -2.95 18.30
C ALA A 272 12.22 -2.85 19.69
N GLU A 273 11.51 -1.75 19.96
CA GLU A 273 10.80 -1.53 21.23
C GLU A 273 9.44 -2.25 21.29
N GLY A 274 9.11 -3.06 20.27
CA GLY A 274 7.83 -3.76 20.19
C GLY A 274 6.66 -2.91 19.70
N LEU A 275 6.94 -1.70 19.23
CA LEU A 275 5.97 -0.83 18.58
C LEU A 275 5.89 -1.13 17.08
N LEU A 276 4.81 -0.71 16.44
CA LEU A 276 4.67 -0.75 14.98
C LEU A 276 4.73 0.67 14.43
N LEU A 277 5.48 0.87 13.35
CA LEU A 277 5.37 2.07 12.52
C LEU A 277 4.50 1.73 11.32
N VAL A 278 3.47 2.52 11.10
CA VAL A 278 2.45 2.28 10.06
C VAL A 278 2.29 3.52 9.20
N ALA A 279 2.33 3.34 7.90
CA ALA A 279 2.03 4.38 6.94
C ALA A 279 0.58 4.30 6.47
N ASP A 280 -0.09 5.44 6.38
CA ASP A 280 -1.38 5.58 5.73
C ASP A 280 -1.40 6.83 4.82
N PHE A 281 -2.53 7.17 4.20
CA PHE A 281 -2.62 8.37 3.36
C PHE A 281 -2.31 9.67 4.10
N ASN A 282 -2.44 9.71 5.41
CA ASN A 282 -2.25 10.92 6.22
C ASN A 282 -0.87 11.03 6.86
N GLY A 283 -0.05 10.01 6.80
CA GLY A 283 1.31 10.05 7.30
C GLY A 283 1.75 8.78 8.02
N LEU A 284 2.66 8.95 8.98
CA LEU A 284 3.20 7.87 9.78
C LEU A 284 2.58 7.84 11.17
N TRP A 285 2.29 6.65 11.64
CA TRP A 285 1.70 6.38 12.94
C TRP A 285 2.56 5.41 13.72
N LEU A 286 2.80 5.74 14.97
CA LEU A 286 3.38 4.82 15.93
C LEU A 286 2.24 4.13 16.67
N VAL A 287 2.23 2.80 16.65
CA VAL A 287 1.17 1.96 17.22
C VAL A 287 1.76 1.06 18.29
N ASP A 288 1.16 1.06 19.47
CA ASP A 288 1.46 0.10 20.52
C ASP A 288 0.51 -1.10 20.37
N PRO A 289 1.01 -2.29 20.00
CA PRO A 289 0.20 -3.48 19.82
C PRO A 289 -0.12 -4.22 21.13
N ALA A 290 -0.02 -3.54 22.27
CA ALA A 290 -0.29 -4.14 23.58
C ALA A 290 -1.69 -4.77 23.63
N LEU A 291 -1.76 -6.05 24.01
CA LEU A 291 -3.02 -6.77 24.09
C LEU A 291 -3.95 -6.16 25.17
N GLY A 292 -5.15 -5.80 24.75
CA GLY A 292 -6.20 -5.25 25.62
C GLY A 292 -6.24 -3.73 25.74
N ALA A 293 -5.20 -3.01 25.30
CA ALA A 293 -5.18 -1.55 25.30
C ALA A 293 -4.30 -0.98 24.16
N PRO A 294 -4.55 -1.34 22.89
CA PRO A 294 -3.77 -0.83 21.79
C PRO A 294 -3.97 0.69 21.66
N SER A 295 -2.92 1.39 21.28
CA SER A 295 -2.97 2.82 21.06
C SER A 295 -2.21 3.23 19.81
N LYS A 296 -2.59 4.35 19.20
CA LYS A 296 -1.86 4.94 18.09
C LYS A 296 -1.61 6.42 18.31
N ARG A 297 -0.49 6.92 17.82
CA ARG A 297 -0.19 8.35 17.76
C ARG A 297 0.52 8.70 16.46
N ARG A 298 0.22 9.87 15.93
CA ARG A 298 0.89 10.37 14.72
C ARG A 298 2.36 10.69 15.02
N VAL A 299 3.23 10.37 14.08
CA VAL A 299 4.63 10.77 14.13
C VAL A 299 4.72 12.23 13.70
N ALA A 300 5.26 13.08 14.58
CA ALA A 300 5.52 14.47 14.26
C ALA A 300 6.75 14.60 13.35
N THR A 301 6.67 15.44 12.35
CA THR A 301 7.78 15.74 11.44
C THR A 301 8.34 17.12 11.70
N PRO A 302 9.67 17.33 11.57
CA PRO A 302 10.24 18.65 11.65
C PRO A 302 9.67 19.56 10.55
N GLY A 303 9.12 20.75 10.96
CA GLY A 303 8.56 21.73 10.03
C GLY A 303 7.25 21.32 9.38
N ASP A 304 6.45 20.47 10.05
CA ASP A 304 5.14 20.00 9.58
C ASP A 304 5.16 19.41 8.16
N ARG A 305 6.28 18.78 7.79
CA ARG A 305 6.36 18.09 6.50
C ARG A 305 5.36 16.96 6.43
N TYR A 306 4.70 16.88 5.30
CA TYR A 306 3.80 15.79 5.00
C TYR A 306 4.57 14.48 4.77
N LEU A 307 4.12 13.39 5.38
CA LEU A 307 4.66 12.04 5.21
C LEU A 307 3.58 11.04 4.76
N GLY A 308 2.61 11.48 4.01
CA GLY A 308 1.58 10.61 3.47
C GLY A 308 1.96 9.98 2.13
N GLY A 309 1.21 8.96 1.72
CA GLY A 309 1.43 8.27 0.47
C GLY A 309 2.65 7.35 0.45
N ILE A 310 3.19 7.01 1.62
CA ILE A 310 4.26 6.00 1.75
C ILE A 310 3.65 4.64 1.46
N ASP A 311 4.19 3.97 0.45
CA ASP A 311 3.66 2.71 -0.06
C ASP A 311 4.18 1.50 0.74
N GLY A 312 5.47 1.44 1.02
CA GLY A 312 6.10 0.38 1.80
C GLY A 312 7.00 0.91 2.90
N LEU A 313 7.13 0.16 4.00
CA LEU A 313 8.09 0.38 5.07
C LEU A 313 8.97 -0.85 5.23
N HIS A 314 10.24 -0.64 5.53
CA HIS A 314 11.17 -1.75 5.76
C HIS A 314 12.11 -1.41 6.91
N GLY A 315 12.40 -2.38 7.78
CA GLY A 315 13.29 -2.26 8.93
C GLY A 315 14.67 -2.89 8.71
#